data_6a237e9984df581cae1652c4bfa6bb9e
#
_entry.id   6a237e9984df581cae1652c4bfa6bb9e
#
_cell.length_a   1.000
_cell.length_b   1.000
_cell.length_c   1.000
_cell.angle_alpha   90.00
_cell.angle_beta   90.00
_cell.angle_gamma   90.00
#
_symmetry.space_group_name_H-M   'P 1'
#
loop_
_entity.id
_entity.type
_entity.pdbx_description
1 polymer ?
#
loop_
_entity_poly.entity_id
_entity_poly.type
_entity_poly.pdbx_seq_one_letter_code
_entity_poly.pdbx_strand_id
1 'polypeptide(L)'
;MKKILTLILVGMMMLSLCSCDITNFVTMKGEEVELNYDTAKMEENKAKIEQNGLYVELLVTSYESGDKPETARMGYAKTEDMFYFVGDGMETYYDFTDDTKTVMYDKNEEGVWVRSEIIYEETGMTREQMEANCELQASAIFNYLGAYEQFNGQKVKKTTTTVAGRECDEFNISVGLLGYGMNYVFAVDPETGMCLKWSFSASAGMEGSASVSFTCNKFETPYTIKLPTDFVDADEVNEGGENQDVEENNNG
;
A
#
# COMPACT_ATOMS: atom_id res chain seq x y z
N MET A 1 -7.27 -1.15 -13.51
CA MET A 1 -7.48 -1.89 -12.24
C MET A 1 -7.77 -3.39 -12.40
N LYS A 2 -8.72 -3.86 -13.25
CA LYS A 2 -9.00 -5.31 -13.39
C LYS A 2 -7.78 -6.13 -13.86
N LYS A 3 -6.97 -5.64 -14.79
CA LYS A 3 -5.77 -6.32 -15.32
C LYS A 3 -4.65 -6.42 -14.27
N ILE A 4 -4.45 -5.38 -13.45
CA ILE A 4 -3.45 -5.36 -12.37
C ILE A 4 -3.80 -6.42 -11.32
N LEU A 5 -5.06 -6.52 -10.93
CA LEU A 5 -5.53 -7.52 -9.98
C LEU A 5 -5.31 -8.95 -10.50
N THR A 6 -5.53 -9.17 -11.81
CA THR A 6 -5.29 -10.45 -12.47
C THR A 6 -3.79 -10.80 -12.48
N LEU A 7 -2.92 -9.83 -12.74
CA LEU A 7 -1.46 -10.04 -12.75
C LEU A 7 -0.93 -10.37 -11.34
N ILE A 8 -1.43 -9.69 -10.32
CA ILE A 8 -1.11 -9.97 -8.91
C ILE A 8 -1.59 -11.37 -8.52
N LEU A 9 -2.81 -11.76 -8.94
CA LEU A 9 -3.36 -13.09 -8.65
C LEU A 9 -2.57 -14.20 -9.35
N VAL A 10 -2.19 -14.00 -10.60
CA VAL A 10 -1.34 -14.94 -11.38
C VAL A 10 0.05 -15.05 -10.77
N GLY A 11 0.66 -13.93 -10.36
CA GLY A 11 1.93 -13.91 -9.63
C GLY A 11 1.87 -14.71 -8.34
N MET A 12 0.83 -14.54 -7.53
CA MET A 12 0.62 -15.29 -6.28
C MET A 12 0.34 -16.78 -6.53
N MET A 13 -0.43 -17.14 -7.58
CA MET A 13 -0.67 -18.56 -7.92
C MET A 13 0.61 -19.27 -8.42
N MET A 14 1.46 -18.59 -9.17
CA MET A 14 2.73 -19.17 -9.63
C MET A 14 3.71 -19.43 -8.49
N LEU A 15 3.65 -18.65 -7.41
CA LEU A 15 4.50 -18.84 -6.22
C LEU A 15 4.19 -20.13 -5.47
N SER A 16 2.92 -20.58 -5.48
CA SER A 16 2.52 -21.85 -4.86
C SER A 16 3.04 -23.10 -5.61
N LEU A 17 3.51 -22.93 -6.86
CA LEU A 17 4.05 -24.02 -7.68
C LEU A 17 5.59 -24.11 -7.64
N CYS A 18 6.27 -23.14 -7.04
CA CYS A 18 7.74 -23.07 -7.01
C CYS A 18 8.40 -23.88 -5.88
N SER A 19 7.79 -24.95 -5.40
CA SER A 19 8.44 -25.86 -4.45
C SER A 19 9.47 -26.82 -5.09
N CYS A 20 9.79 -26.66 -6.36
CA CYS A 20 10.79 -27.45 -7.06
C CYS A 20 12.10 -26.67 -7.19
N ASP A 21 13.22 -27.31 -6.83
CA ASP A 21 14.60 -26.87 -7.03
C ASP A 21 14.86 -26.50 -8.51
N ILE A 22 14.56 -25.27 -8.91
CA ILE A 22 14.83 -24.77 -10.26
C ILE A 22 16.09 -23.90 -10.20
N THR A 23 17.25 -24.52 -10.32
CA THR A 23 18.56 -23.87 -10.39
C THR A 23 18.93 -23.50 -11.83
N ASN A 24 18.28 -22.52 -12.43
CA ASN A 24 18.77 -21.85 -13.63
C ASN A 24 18.84 -20.34 -13.37
N PHE A 25 19.90 -19.93 -12.66
CA PHE A 25 20.19 -18.51 -12.43
C PHE A 25 20.74 -17.87 -13.71
N VAL A 26 20.03 -16.91 -14.25
CA VAL A 26 20.65 -15.87 -15.08
C VAL A 26 21.70 -15.18 -14.21
N THR A 27 22.87 -14.85 -14.77
CA THR A 27 24.01 -14.21 -14.07
C THR A 27 23.60 -12.87 -13.46
N MET A 28 23.07 -12.91 -12.25
CA MET A 28 22.77 -11.72 -11.46
C MET A 28 24.00 -11.27 -10.68
N LYS A 29 24.18 -9.97 -10.54
CA LYS A 29 25.19 -9.39 -9.66
C LYS A 29 24.77 -9.56 -8.20
N GLY A 30 25.75 -9.76 -7.31
CA GLY A 30 25.53 -9.85 -5.88
C GLY A 30 26.12 -11.13 -5.26
N GLU A 31 26.22 -11.11 -3.95
CA GLU A 31 26.62 -12.24 -3.14
C GLU A 31 25.47 -13.26 -3.05
N GLU A 32 25.79 -14.56 -3.15
CA GLU A 32 24.78 -15.60 -2.92
C GLU A 32 24.61 -15.81 -1.42
N VAL A 33 23.40 -15.60 -0.95
CA VAL A 33 23.03 -15.81 0.45
C VAL A 33 21.76 -16.66 0.54
N GLU A 34 21.58 -17.34 1.66
CA GLU A 34 20.29 -17.92 2.02
C GLU A 34 19.43 -16.83 2.66
N LEU A 35 18.23 -16.62 2.13
CA LEU A 35 17.28 -15.66 2.71
C LEU A 35 16.76 -16.22 4.02
N ASN A 36 17.26 -15.70 5.12
CA ASN A 36 16.79 -16.01 6.46
C ASN A 36 15.99 -14.84 7.00
N TYR A 37 14.71 -15.04 7.11
CA TYR A 37 13.78 -14.05 7.61
C TYR A 37 13.36 -14.38 9.04
N ASP A 38 13.59 -13.43 9.94
CA ASP A 38 13.18 -13.56 11.34
C ASP A 38 11.79 -12.96 11.53
N THR A 39 10.76 -13.80 11.36
CA THR A 39 9.35 -13.42 11.50
C THR A 39 9.04 -12.83 12.87
N ALA A 40 9.64 -13.37 13.93
CA ALA A 40 9.38 -12.90 15.30
C ALA A 40 9.92 -11.48 15.51
N LYS A 41 11.12 -11.20 14.97
CA LYS A 41 11.71 -9.87 15.04
C LYS A 41 10.91 -8.85 14.19
N MET A 42 10.39 -9.26 13.05
CA MET A 42 9.55 -8.40 12.21
C MET A 42 8.24 -8.04 12.92
N GLU A 43 7.55 -9.03 13.50
CA GLU A 43 6.32 -8.78 14.25
C GLU A 43 6.57 -7.87 15.46
N GLU A 44 7.69 -8.06 16.18
CA GLU A 44 8.08 -7.17 17.27
C GLU A 44 8.34 -5.73 16.77
N ASN A 45 9.06 -5.59 15.66
CA ASN A 45 9.33 -4.26 15.08
C ASN A 45 8.06 -3.61 14.54
N LYS A 46 7.18 -4.37 13.90
CA LYS A 46 5.87 -3.90 13.44
C LYS A 46 5.05 -3.34 14.60
N ALA A 47 4.95 -4.08 15.70
CA ALA A 47 4.23 -3.61 16.89
C ALA A 47 4.84 -2.32 17.47
N LYS A 48 6.18 -2.21 17.54
CA LYS A 48 6.85 -0.99 17.98
C LYS A 48 6.58 0.22 17.08
N ILE A 49 6.57 -0.01 15.77
CA ILE A 49 6.30 1.03 14.79
C ILE A 49 4.85 1.52 14.90
N GLU A 50 3.91 0.60 15.07
CA GLU A 50 2.49 0.92 15.26
C GLU A 50 2.26 1.73 16.54
N GLN A 51 2.93 1.40 17.65
CA GLN A 51 2.87 2.15 18.90
C GLN A 51 3.43 3.58 18.79
N ASN A 52 4.49 3.75 18.01
CA ASN A 52 5.15 5.05 17.83
C ASN A 52 4.52 5.93 16.75
N GLY A 53 3.53 5.38 16.05
CA GLY A 53 2.98 5.98 14.84
C GLY A 53 3.85 5.74 13.62
N LEU A 54 3.19 5.52 12.51
CA LEU A 54 3.78 5.20 11.22
C LEU A 54 3.16 6.04 10.11
N TYR A 55 3.98 6.49 9.16
CA TYR A 55 3.54 6.93 7.84
C TYR A 55 4.29 6.21 6.75
N VAL A 56 3.56 5.61 5.82
CA VAL A 56 4.10 4.95 4.62
C VAL A 56 3.43 5.51 3.38
N GLU A 57 4.23 5.89 2.40
CA GLU A 57 3.75 6.26 1.07
C GLU A 57 4.40 5.37 0.02
N LEU A 58 3.59 4.72 -0.79
CA LEU A 58 3.99 3.82 -1.86
C LEU A 58 3.68 4.39 -3.23
N LEU A 59 4.61 4.21 -4.16
CA LEU A 59 4.36 4.35 -5.59
C LEU A 59 4.20 2.96 -6.19
N VAL A 60 3.05 2.71 -6.78
CA VAL A 60 2.73 1.48 -7.49
C VAL A 60 2.86 1.76 -8.98
N THR A 61 3.77 1.05 -9.65
CA THR A 61 3.95 1.19 -11.10
C THR A 61 3.69 -0.15 -11.76
N SER A 62 2.83 -0.16 -12.77
CA SER A 62 2.55 -1.33 -13.60
C SER A 62 2.92 -1.06 -15.06
N TYR A 63 3.36 -2.11 -15.73
CA TYR A 63 3.71 -2.07 -17.15
C TYR A 63 3.30 -3.37 -17.81
N GLU A 64 2.72 -3.28 -19.00
CA GLU A 64 2.46 -4.38 -19.92
C GLU A 64 3.05 -4.03 -21.29
N SER A 65 3.64 -5.02 -21.99
CA SER A 65 4.28 -4.80 -23.30
C SER A 65 3.29 -4.20 -24.29
N GLY A 66 3.65 -3.06 -24.89
CA GLY A 66 2.81 -2.29 -25.81
C GLY A 66 2.03 -1.13 -25.16
N ASP A 67 1.93 -1.10 -23.83
CA ASP A 67 1.26 -0.04 -23.10
C ASP A 67 2.26 0.97 -22.48
N LYS A 68 1.77 2.12 -22.07
CA LYS A 68 2.56 3.05 -21.23
C LYS A 68 2.52 2.57 -19.78
N PRO A 69 3.60 2.77 -19.01
CA PRO A 69 3.55 2.52 -17.57
C PRO A 69 2.46 3.35 -16.90
N GLU A 70 1.69 2.71 -16.04
CA GLU A 70 0.71 3.37 -15.17
C GLU A 70 1.30 3.48 -13.77
N THR A 71 1.12 4.63 -13.12
CA THR A 71 1.60 4.85 -11.76
C THR A 71 0.46 5.37 -10.90
N ALA A 72 0.27 4.74 -9.74
CA ALA A 72 -0.65 5.17 -8.70
C ALA A 72 0.12 5.45 -7.40
N ARG A 73 -0.41 6.35 -6.59
CA ARG A 73 0.11 6.66 -5.25
C ARG A 73 -0.83 6.10 -4.21
N MET A 74 -0.27 5.46 -3.19
CA MET A 74 -1.00 4.98 -2.01
C MET A 74 -0.23 5.40 -0.77
N GLY A 75 -0.93 5.87 0.25
CA GLY A 75 -0.31 6.21 1.52
C GLY A 75 -1.20 5.84 2.68
N TYR A 76 -0.55 5.58 3.79
CA TYR A 76 -1.18 5.19 5.03
C TYR A 76 -0.41 5.76 6.20
N ALA A 77 -1.14 6.31 7.16
CA ALA A 77 -0.59 6.59 8.47
C ALA A 77 -1.52 6.06 9.57
N LYS A 78 -0.91 5.64 10.67
CA LYS A 78 -1.60 5.18 11.88
C LYS A 78 -0.90 5.73 13.11
N THR A 79 -1.70 6.17 14.06
CA THR A 79 -1.33 6.42 15.46
C THR A 79 -2.29 5.64 16.35
N GLU A 80 -2.24 5.82 17.66
CA GLU A 80 -3.12 5.11 18.60
C GLU A 80 -4.61 5.31 18.27
N ASP A 81 -5.04 6.56 18.01
CA ASP A 81 -6.44 6.91 17.82
C ASP A 81 -6.76 7.50 16.44
N MET A 82 -5.84 7.44 15.48
CA MET A 82 -6.06 8.07 14.18
C MET A 82 -5.51 7.24 13.05
N PHE A 83 -6.22 7.33 11.91
CA PHE A 83 -5.78 6.77 10.63
C PHE A 83 -5.81 7.85 9.55
N TYR A 84 -4.90 7.75 8.60
CA TYR A 84 -4.88 8.58 7.40
C TYR A 84 -4.64 7.70 6.18
N PHE A 85 -5.43 7.89 5.16
CA PHE A 85 -5.29 7.23 3.87
C PHE A 85 -5.18 8.24 2.76
N VAL A 86 -4.33 7.93 1.77
CA VAL A 86 -4.22 8.67 0.52
C VAL A 86 -4.08 7.70 -0.64
N GLY A 87 -4.81 7.95 -1.73
CA GLY A 87 -4.70 7.15 -2.94
C GLY A 87 -5.68 7.60 -4.01
N ASP A 88 -5.26 7.51 -5.29
CA ASP A 88 -6.09 7.78 -6.47
C ASP A 88 -6.93 9.07 -6.39
N GLY A 89 -6.35 10.14 -5.81
CA GLY A 89 -7.01 11.43 -5.65
C GLY A 89 -7.91 11.57 -4.42
N MET A 90 -8.03 10.53 -3.60
CA MET A 90 -8.73 10.58 -2.32
C MET A 90 -7.74 10.76 -1.18
N GLU A 91 -8.10 11.59 -0.22
CA GLU A 91 -7.40 11.72 1.06
C GLU A 91 -8.43 11.73 2.18
N THR A 92 -8.27 10.85 3.18
CA THR A 92 -9.23 10.70 4.28
C THR A 92 -8.49 10.52 5.60
N TYR A 93 -8.93 11.24 6.62
CA TYR A 93 -8.55 11.02 8.02
C TYR A 93 -9.72 10.42 8.79
N TYR A 94 -9.40 9.55 9.73
CA TYR A 94 -10.31 9.00 10.73
C TYR A 94 -9.75 9.32 12.10
N ASP A 95 -10.56 9.98 12.92
CA ASP A 95 -10.23 10.34 14.29
C ASP A 95 -11.16 9.59 15.24
N PHE A 96 -10.59 8.76 16.09
CA PHE A 96 -11.23 7.90 17.08
C PHE A 96 -11.01 8.39 18.51
N THR A 97 -10.58 9.63 18.71
CA THR A 97 -10.33 10.19 20.06
C THR A 97 -11.59 10.32 20.90
N ASP A 98 -12.78 10.30 20.29
CA ASP A 98 -14.08 10.30 20.94
C ASP A 98 -14.69 8.89 20.94
N ASP A 99 -15.00 8.33 22.11
CA ASP A 99 -15.55 6.99 22.25
C ASP A 99 -16.99 6.83 21.74
N THR A 100 -17.68 7.93 21.43
CA THR A 100 -19.09 7.93 20.99
C THR A 100 -19.25 8.07 19.49
N LYS A 101 -18.21 8.48 18.79
CA LYS A 101 -18.23 8.75 17.35
C LYS A 101 -16.85 8.63 16.71
N THR A 102 -16.83 8.45 15.40
CA THR A 102 -15.66 8.68 14.54
C THR A 102 -15.85 10.00 13.81
N VAL A 103 -14.83 10.87 13.85
CA VAL A 103 -14.79 12.06 13.00
C VAL A 103 -13.97 11.74 11.75
N MET A 104 -14.55 12.00 10.59
CA MET A 104 -13.90 11.82 9.30
C MET A 104 -13.63 13.17 8.65
N TYR A 105 -12.51 13.27 7.96
CA TYR A 105 -12.16 14.40 7.11
C TYR A 105 -11.81 13.85 5.73
N ASP A 106 -12.69 14.11 4.77
CA ASP A 106 -12.52 13.71 3.37
C ASP A 106 -12.19 14.92 2.52
N LYS A 107 -11.20 14.77 1.66
CA LYS A 107 -10.87 15.83 0.70
C LYS A 107 -11.70 15.64 -0.57
N ASN A 108 -12.55 16.62 -0.88
CA ASN A 108 -13.36 16.58 -2.09
C ASN A 108 -12.56 16.89 -3.37
N GLU A 109 -13.20 16.78 -4.54
CA GLU A 109 -12.55 17.02 -5.85
C GLU A 109 -12.02 18.46 -6.01
N GLU A 110 -12.57 19.41 -5.28
CA GLU A 110 -12.14 20.82 -5.27
C GLU A 110 -10.93 21.05 -4.33
N GLY A 111 -10.51 20.02 -3.60
CA GLY A 111 -9.40 20.08 -2.65
C GLY A 111 -9.78 20.64 -1.28
N VAL A 112 -11.08 20.82 -1.00
CA VAL A 112 -11.60 21.27 0.28
C VAL A 112 -11.79 20.07 1.21
N TRP A 113 -11.42 20.22 2.47
CA TRP A 113 -11.68 19.23 3.48
C TRP A 113 -13.12 19.34 3.96
N VAL A 114 -13.85 18.22 3.93
CA VAL A 114 -15.21 18.07 4.42
C VAL A 114 -15.17 17.21 5.68
N ARG A 115 -15.63 17.77 6.79
CA ARG A 115 -15.72 17.07 8.06
C ARG A 115 -17.11 16.43 8.21
N SER A 116 -17.14 15.17 8.59
CA SER A 116 -18.37 14.44 8.92
C SER A 116 -18.20 13.64 10.21
N GLU A 117 -19.31 13.29 10.84
CA GLU A 117 -19.33 12.50 12.07
C GLU A 117 -20.15 11.23 11.87
N ILE A 118 -19.65 10.10 12.34
CA ILE A 118 -20.37 8.84 12.42
C ILE A 118 -20.66 8.57 13.88
N ILE A 119 -21.88 8.88 14.31
CA ILE A 119 -22.35 8.70 15.69
C ILE A 119 -22.74 7.22 15.84
N TYR A 120 -22.13 6.52 16.78
CA TYR A 120 -22.29 5.06 16.92
C TYR A 120 -23.70 4.67 17.35
N GLU A 121 -24.33 5.44 18.23
CA GLU A 121 -25.72 5.19 18.68
C GLU A 121 -26.72 5.29 17.51
N GLU A 122 -26.50 6.21 16.58
CA GLU A 122 -27.41 6.47 15.45
C GLU A 122 -27.22 5.45 14.32
N THR A 123 -25.99 5.05 14.07
CA THR A 123 -25.65 4.17 12.94
C THR A 123 -25.70 2.69 13.31
N GLY A 124 -25.69 2.36 14.61
CA GLY A 124 -25.55 0.99 15.10
C GLY A 124 -24.17 0.38 14.87
N MET A 125 -23.20 1.17 14.47
CA MET A 125 -21.79 0.77 14.36
C MET A 125 -21.10 0.89 15.71
N THR A 126 -19.96 0.24 15.87
CA THR A 126 -19.09 0.42 17.04
C THR A 126 -17.72 0.95 16.62
N ARG A 127 -16.99 1.53 17.57
CA ARG A 127 -15.61 1.97 17.37
C ARG A 127 -14.76 0.83 16.80
N GLU A 128 -14.85 -0.36 17.38
CA GLU A 128 -14.05 -1.52 16.96
C GLU A 128 -14.36 -1.95 15.52
N GLN A 129 -15.62 -1.82 15.08
CA GLN A 129 -15.98 -2.12 13.69
C GLN A 129 -15.40 -1.09 12.72
N MET A 130 -15.39 0.18 13.09
CA MET A 130 -14.79 1.25 12.27
C MET A 130 -13.27 1.11 12.21
N GLU A 131 -12.62 0.87 13.34
CA GLU A 131 -11.17 0.61 13.40
C GLU A 131 -10.80 -0.63 12.56
N ALA A 132 -11.57 -1.73 12.68
CA ALA A 132 -11.34 -2.94 11.88
C ALA A 132 -11.46 -2.69 10.37
N ASN A 133 -12.35 -1.80 9.94
CA ASN A 133 -12.44 -1.39 8.53
C ASN A 133 -11.19 -0.61 8.08
N CYS A 134 -10.67 0.29 8.92
CA CYS A 134 -9.41 1.00 8.65
C CYS A 134 -8.24 0.01 8.60
N GLU A 135 -8.14 -0.94 9.54
CA GLU A 135 -7.12 -1.98 9.55
C GLU A 135 -7.20 -2.88 8.30
N LEU A 136 -8.39 -3.20 7.83
CA LEU A 136 -8.56 -3.98 6.61
C LEU A 136 -8.02 -3.22 5.37
N GLN A 137 -8.26 -1.92 5.28
CA GLN A 137 -7.70 -1.09 4.21
C GLN A 137 -6.16 -1.02 4.31
N ALA A 138 -5.63 -0.88 5.52
CA ALA A 138 -4.20 -0.86 5.78
C ALA A 138 -3.53 -2.20 5.50
N SER A 139 -4.23 -3.32 5.70
CA SER A 139 -3.68 -4.68 5.56
C SER A 139 -3.08 -4.93 4.18
N ALA A 140 -3.63 -4.32 3.12
CA ALA A 140 -3.08 -4.41 1.78
C ALA A 140 -1.65 -3.85 1.70
N ILE A 141 -1.37 -2.75 2.40
CA ILE A 141 -0.04 -2.13 2.49
C ILE A 141 0.89 -2.97 3.36
N PHE A 142 0.41 -3.46 4.51
CA PHE A 142 1.22 -4.27 5.42
C PHE A 142 1.55 -5.67 4.88
N ASN A 143 0.60 -6.35 4.26
CA ASN A 143 0.85 -7.64 3.58
C ASN A 143 1.93 -7.49 2.51
N TYR A 144 2.03 -6.34 1.93
CA TYR A 144 3.01 -5.96 0.96
C TYR A 144 4.40 -5.78 1.58
N LEU A 145 4.49 -5.12 2.74
CA LEU A 145 5.75 -4.93 3.47
C LEU A 145 6.36 -6.25 3.98
N GLY A 146 5.56 -7.33 4.07
CA GLY A 146 5.99 -8.69 4.44
C GLY A 146 6.10 -9.67 3.26
N ALA A 147 5.88 -9.25 2.03
CA ALA A 147 5.73 -10.14 0.85
C ALA A 147 6.92 -11.07 0.56
N TYR A 148 8.10 -10.81 1.12
CA TYR A 148 9.29 -11.63 0.90
C TYR A 148 9.41 -12.86 1.83
N GLU A 149 8.57 -12.99 2.85
CA GLU A 149 8.57 -14.15 3.79
C GLU A 149 8.45 -15.50 3.06
N GLN A 150 7.68 -15.53 2.00
CA GLN A 150 7.47 -16.73 1.19
C GLN A 150 8.74 -17.28 0.52
N PHE A 151 9.82 -16.49 0.48
CA PHE A 151 11.12 -16.89 -0.07
C PHE A 151 12.12 -17.31 1.01
N ASN A 152 11.68 -17.40 2.27
CA ASN A 152 12.53 -17.81 3.38
C ASN A 152 13.19 -19.17 3.12
N GLY A 153 14.48 -19.28 3.41
CA GLY A 153 15.29 -20.49 3.14
C GLY A 153 15.75 -20.66 1.68
N GLN A 154 15.39 -19.73 0.78
CA GLN A 154 15.84 -19.80 -0.62
C GLN A 154 17.21 -19.14 -0.80
N LYS A 155 17.99 -19.66 -1.75
CA LYS A 155 19.22 -19.01 -2.18
C LYS A 155 18.91 -17.85 -3.11
N VAL A 156 19.40 -16.69 -2.77
CA VAL A 156 19.12 -15.42 -3.46
C VAL A 156 20.42 -14.65 -3.71
N LYS A 157 20.39 -13.69 -4.62
CA LYS A 157 21.50 -12.75 -4.80
C LYS A 157 21.20 -11.50 -3.99
N LYS A 158 22.15 -11.13 -3.10
CA LYS A 158 22.07 -9.96 -2.24
C LYS A 158 22.96 -8.84 -2.76
N THR A 159 22.41 -7.64 -2.80
CA THR A 159 23.09 -6.36 -3.01
C THR A 159 22.59 -5.34 -1.99
N THR A 160 22.99 -4.08 -2.11
CA THR A 160 22.46 -2.98 -1.29
C THR A 160 21.84 -1.92 -2.19
N THR A 161 20.80 -1.26 -1.69
CA THR A 161 20.13 -0.14 -2.36
C THR A 161 19.63 0.87 -1.33
N THR A 162 19.17 2.03 -1.80
CA THR A 162 18.55 3.03 -0.92
C THR A 162 17.10 3.21 -1.31
N VAL A 163 16.18 3.07 -0.35
CA VAL A 163 14.73 3.26 -0.53
C VAL A 163 14.22 4.18 0.57
N ALA A 164 13.47 5.22 0.23
CA ALA A 164 12.96 6.22 1.18
C ALA A 164 14.04 6.81 2.10
N GLY A 165 15.27 6.98 1.58
CA GLY A 165 16.42 7.48 2.36
C GLY A 165 17.07 6.45 3.30
N ARG A 166 16.61 5.19 3.32
CA ARG A 166 17.12 4.11 4.16
C ARG A 166 17.98 3.17 3.35
N GLU A 167 19.10 2.72 3.90
CA GLU A 167 19.94 1.68 3.30
C GLU A 167 19.23 0.33 3.48
N CYS A 168 19.00 -0.37 2.38
CA CYS A 168 18.26 -1.62 2.35
C CYS A 168 19.11 -2.75 1.77
N ASP A 169 18.92 -3.96 2.28
CA ASP A 169 19.37 -5.18 1.64
C ASP A 169 18.45 -5.48 0.44
N GLU A 170 19.01 -5.51 -0.77
CA GLU A 170 18.24 -5.86 -1.97
C GLU A 170 18.48 -7.31 -2.35
N PHE A 171 17.41 -8.09 -2.38
CA PHE A 171 17.41 -9.50 -2.75
C PHE A 171 16.79 -9.69 -4.12
N ASN A 172 17.47 -10.47 -4.96
CA ASN A 172 17.06 -10.77 -6.32
C ASN A 172 16.86 -12.26 -6.51
N ILE A 173 15.70 -12.65 -7.04
CA ILE A 173 15.32 -14.01 -7.36
C ILE A 173 14.90 -14.06 -8.82
N SER A 174 15.60 -14.81 -9.63
CA SER A 174 15.22 -15.03 -11.04
C SER A 174 14.95 -16.49 -11.29
N VAL A 175 13.86 -16.75 -11.98
CA VAL A 175 13.48 -18.08 -12.45
C VAL A 175 13.26 -18.00 -13.95
N GLY A 176 13.96 -18.84 -14.72
CA GLY A 176 13.79 -18.89 -16.17
C GLY A 176 13.65 -20.31 -16.68
N LEU A 177 12.69 -20.54 -17.55
CA LEU A 177 12.48 -21.84 -18.21
C LEU A 177 11.95 -21.63 -19.63
N LEU A 178 12.65 -22.22 -20.63
CA LEU A 178 12.19 -22.32 -22.03
C LEU A 178 11.74 -20.99 -22.67
N GLY A 179 12.48 -19.89 -22.40
CA GLY A 179 12.17 -18.57 -22.94
C GLY A 179 11.17 -17.75 -22.11
N TYR A 180 10.65 -18.31 -21.01
CA TYR A 180 9.90 -17.58 -19.99
C TYR A 180 10.84 -17.21 -18.85
N GLY A 181 10.72 -15.99 -18.36
CA GLY A 181 11.51 -15.51 -17.23
C GLY A 181 10.65 -14.79 -16.23
N MET A 182 10.90 -15.04 -14.97
CA MET A 182 10.30 -14.29 -13.85
C MET A 182 11.43 -13.74 -13.00
N ASN A 183 11.28 -12.51 -12.55
CA ASN A 183 12.23 -11.87 -11.66
C ASN A 183 11.49 -11.16 -10.50
N TYR A 184 11.96 -11.43 -9.29
CA TYR A 184 11.49 -10.78 -8.07
C TYR A 184 12.67 -9.99 -7.48
N VAL A 185 12.38 -8.76 -7.07
CA VAL A 185 13.34 -7.92 -6.35
C VAL A 185 12.67 -7.40 -5.09
N PHE A 186 13.35 -7.57 -3.97
CA PHE A 186 12.91 -7.07 -2.66
C PHE A 186 14.02 -6.21 -2.07
N ALA A 187 13.69 -5.02 -1.60
CA ALA A 187 14.61 -4.21 -0.81
C ALA A 187 14.06 -4.13 0.62
N VAL A 188 14.79 -4.73 1.54
CA VAL A 188 14.39 -4.88 2.94
C VAL A 188 15.25 -3.98 3.81
N ASP A 189 14.62 -3.16 4.62
CA ASP A 189 15.28 -2.36 5.63
C ASP A 189 15.76 -3.26 6.79
N PRO A 190 17.07 -3.42 7.01
CA PRO A 190 17.59 -4.32 8.02
C PRO A 190 17.30 -3.87 9.46
N GLU A 191 16.95 -2.59 9.66
CA GLU A 191 16.59 -2.04 10.97
C GLU A 191 15.18 -2.46 11.38
N THR A 192 14.22 -2.36 10.47
CA THR A 192 12.81 -2.66 10.74
C THR A 192 12.38 -4.04 10.28
N GLY A 193 13.12 -4.66 9.36
CA GLY A 193 12.74 -5.91 8.71
C GLY A 193 11.66 -5.75 7.64
N MET A 194 11.26 -4.52 7.31
CA MET A 194 10.18 -4.27 6.36
C MET A 194 10.70 -4.17 4.92
N CYS A 195 9.95 -4.74 3.99
CA CYS A 195 10.22 -4.65 2.56
C CYS A 195 9.75 -3.29 2.02
N LEU A 196 10.68 -2.38 1.77
CA LEU A 196 10.37 -1.03 1.29
C LEU A 196 10.29 -0.91 -0.24
N LYS A 197 10.71 -1.94 -0.96
CA LYS A 197 10.54 -2.05 -2.41
C LYS A 197 10.30 -3.49 -2.77
N TRP A 198 9.35 -3.71 -3.63
CA TRP A 198 9.12 -4.99 -4.25
C TRP A 198 8.84 -4.80 -5.73
N SER A 199 9.36 -5.66 -6.56
CA SER A 199 9.00 -5.70 -7.96
C SER A 199 8.92 -7.13 -8.45
N PHE A 200 7.98 -7.35 -9.34
CA PHE A 200 7.82 -8.56 -10.09
C PHE A 200 7.84 -8.23 -11.58
N SER A 201 8.59 -8.98 -12.34
CA SER A 201 8.52 -8.90 -13.78
C SER A 201 8.48 -10.31 -14.38
N ALA A 202 7.69 -10.45 -15.44
CA ALA A 202 7.58 -11.67 -16.22
C ALA A 202 7.83 -11.36 -17.69
N SER A 203 8.53 -12.26 -18.38
CA SER A 203 8.78 -12.19 -19.82
C SER A 203 8.40 -13.50 -20.48
N ALA A 204 7.75 -13.43 -21.63
CA ALA A 204 7.30 -14.58 -22.41
C ALA A 204 7.94 -14.56 -23.81
N GLY A 205 9.25 -14.37 -23.87
CA GLY A 205 10.00 -14.31 -25.11
C GLY A 205 9.47 -13.26 -26.08
N MET A 206 8.97 -13.70 -27.24
CA MET A 206 8.38 -12.81 -28.26
C MET A 206 6.95 -12.38 -27.96
N GLU A 207 6.26 -12.98 -26.99
CA GLU A 207 4.87 -12.66 -26.63
C GLU A 207 4.75 -11.39 -25.77
N GLY A 208 5.88 -10.93 -25.21
CA GLY A 208 5.92 -9.68 -24.46
C GLY A 208 6.42 -9.81 -23.03
N SER A 209 6.26 -8.73 -22.27
CA SER A 209 6.65 -8.67 -20.87
C SER A 209 5.65 -7.85 -20.06
N ALA A 210 5.55 -8.17 -18.78
CA ALA A 210 4.76 -7.39 -17.83
C ALA A 210 5.54 -7.21 -16.53
N SER A 211 5.33 -6.11 -15.86
CA SER A 211 5.92 -5.87 -14.54
C SER A 211 4.99 -5.07 -13.64
N VAL A 212 5.16 -5.29 -12.36
CA VAL A 212 4.56 -4.47 -11.31
C VAL A 212 5.64 -4.18 -10.28
N SER A 213 5.69 -2.95 -9.82
CA SER A 213 6.58 -2.56 -8.73
C SER A 213 5.85 -1.68 -7.73
N PHE A 214 6.24 -1.84 -6.50
CA PHE A 214 5.84 -1.03 -5.39
C PHE A 214 7.12 -0.49 -4.75
N THR A 215 7.20 0.77 -4.61
CA THR A 215 8.38 1.42 -4.04
C THR A 215 7.93 2.38 -2.97
N CYS A 216 8.43 2.19 -1.77
CA CYS A 216 8.21 3.12 -0.68
C CYS A 216 8.88 4.45 -1.03
N ASN A 217 8.09 5.51 -1.11
CA ASN A 217 8.56 6.87 -1.38
C ASN A 217 8.86 7.60 -0.06
N LYS A 218 8.06 7.28 0.98
CA LYS A 218 8.25 7.78 2.34
C LYS A 218 8.00 6.69 3.36
N PHE A 219 8.83 6.63 4.38
CA PHE A 219 8.70 5.77 5.53
C PHE A 219 9.15 6.54 6.76
N GLU A 220 8.20 6.95 7.59
CA GLU A 220 8.44 7.81 8.75
C GLU A 220 7.90 7.14 10.01
N THR A 221 8.75 6.95 11.01
CA THR A 221 8.42 6.51 12.36
C THR A 221 9.48 7.06 13.33
N PRO A 222 9.12 7.68 14.47
CA PRO A 222 7.74 7.96 14.90
C PRO A 222 7.03 8.98 14.02
N TYR A 223 5.70 8.87 13.95
CA TYR A 223 4.88 9.77 13.15
C TYR A 223 3.67 10.26 13.95
N THR A 224 3.28 11.51 13.75
CA THR A 224 2.09 12.08 14.36
C THR A 224 1.16 12.59 13.27
N ILE A 225 -0.06 12.09 13.24
CA ILE A 225 -1.11 12.57 12.33
C ILE A 225 -1.53 13.97 12.77
N LYS A 226 -1.63 14.89 11.80
CA LYS A 226 -2.14 16.24 12.01
C LYS A 226 -3.42 16.38 11.19
N LEU A 227 -4.53 16.57 11.88
CA LEU A 227 -5.82 16.79 11.25
C LEU A 227 -5.86 18.13 10.50
N PRO A 228 -6.68 18.24 9.44
CA PRO A 228 -6.95 19.50 8.78
C PRO A 228 -7.53 20.53 9.76
N THR A 229 -7.07 21.76 9.67
CA THR A 229 -7.60 22.90 10.49
C THR A 229 -8.53 23.79 9.70
N ASP A 230 -8.54 23.66 8.37
CA ASP A 230 -9.41 24.39 7.47
C ASP A 230 -10.32 23.37 6.78
N PHE A 231 -11.57 23.33 7.18
CA PHE A 231 -12.58 22.39 6.70
C PHE A 231 -13.97 23.01 6.74
N VAL A 232 -14.92 22.41 6.02
CA VAL A 232 -16.35 22.69 6.08
C VAL A 232 -17.08 21.48 6.67
N ASP A 233 -18.16 21.71 7.42
CA ASP A 233 -18.98 20.61 7.91
C ASP A 233 -19.87 20.06 6.77
N ALA A 234 -20.09 18.74 6.74
CA ALA A 234 -20.85 18.08 5.69
C ALA A 234 -22.31 18.60 5.62
N ASP A 235 -22.89 19.02 6.74
CA ASP A 235 -24.23 19.58 6.80
C ASP A 235 -24.32 20.93 6.07
N GLU A 236 -23.28 21.76 6.15
CA GLU A 236 -23.22 23.05 5.45
C GLU A 236 -23.12 22.88 3.92
N VAL A 237 -22.48 21.81 3.46
CA VAL A 237 -22.37 21.49 2.02
C VAL A 237 -23.73 21.10 1.45
N ASN A 238 -24.54 20.36 2.21
CA ASN A 238 -25.85 19.89 1.79
C ASN A 238 -26.91 21.04 1.75
N GLU A 239 -26.83 21.99 2.68
CA GLU A 239 -27.73 23.15 2.69
C GLU A 239 -27.50 24.12 1.52
N GLY A 240 -26.26 24.19 1.00
CA GLY A 240 -25.92 25.03 -0.15
C GLY A 240 -26.45 24.52 -1.49
N GLY A 241 -26.79 23.23 -1.59
CA GLY A 241 -27.28 22.60 -2.82
C GLY A 241 -28.80 22.70 -3.04
N GLU A 242 -29.60 22.90 -2.02
CA GLU A 242 -31.07 22.91 -2.15
C GLU A 242 -31.70 24.24 -2.59
N ASN A 243 -30.94 25.33 -2.70
CA ASN A 243 -31.46 26.65 -3.03
C ASN A 243 -31.33 27.11 -4.50
N GLN A 244 -31.06 26.21 -5.44
CA GLN A 244 -30.91 26.61 -6.85
C GLN A 244 -31.93 26.03 -7.85
N ASP A 245 -33.02 25.41 -7.42
CA ASP A 245 -34.08 25.07 -8.35
C ASP A 245 -35.44 25.43 -7.78
N VAL A 246 -36.01 26.58 -8.15
CA VAL A 246 -37.39 26.82 -8.58
C VAL A 246 -37.58 28.33 -8.89
N GLU A 247 -37.08 28.80 -10.04
CA GLU A 247 -37.79 29.86 -10.75
C GLU A 247 -38.51 29.20 -11.93
N GLU A 248 -39.70 28.69 -11.62
CA GLU A 248 -40.72 28.38 -12.62
C GLU A 248 -41.11 29.67 -13.35
N ASN A 249 -40.62 29.77 -14.56
CA ASN A 249 -41.00 30.81 -15.50
C ASN A 249 -42.47 30.55 -15.94
N ASN A 250 -43.41 31.09 -15.18
CA ASN A 250 -44.82 31.13 -15.55
C ASN A 250 -45.06 32.49 -16.26
N ASN A 251 -44.90 32.49 -17.60
CA ASN A 251 -45.38 33.58 -18.43
C ASN A 251 -46.07 33.05 -19.68
N GLY A 252 -47.43 33.24 -19.65
CA GLY A 252 -48.28 33.54 -20.80
C GLY A 252 -48.74 32.42 -21.71
#